data_5b0b341bca87448e4e1a5cb65abb730b
#
_entry.id   5b0b341bca87448e4e1a5cb65abb730b
#
_cell.length_a   1.000
_cell.length_b   1.000
_cell.length_c   1.000
_cell.angle_alpha   90.00
_cell.angle_beta   90.00
_cell.angle_gamma   90.00
#
_symmetry.space_group_name_H-M   'P 1'
#
loop_
_entity.id
_entity.type
_entity.pdbx_description
1 polymer ?
#
loop_
_entity_poly.entity_id
_entity_poly.type
_entity_poly.pdbx_seq_one_letter_code
_entity_poly.pdbx_strand_id
1 'polypeptide(L)'
;MFGPTFASLSDLRTQNAIIIEESDCLGKAFFKDLYNSLHLSLFEYTFKEHDETMAYCLSIPFASTLAFASVMKHQDAPGTTFKRHMAIAEGVLSEDNFLISEILFNPNSTKQLALIQEQLAELQEIVKSKDYDRMLAYLDKARVNIK
;
A
#
# COMPACT_ATOMS: atom_id res chain seq x y z
N MET A 1 -5.60 -4.37 -14.69
CA MET A 1 -6.22 -4.43 -13.34
C MET A 1 -6.85 -3.10 -13.03
N PHE A 2 -8.01 -3.11 -12.42
CA PHE A 2 -8.78 -1.93 -12.05
C PHE A 2 -9.71 -2.30 -10.88
N GLY A 3 -9.62 -1.60 -9.78
CA GLY A 3 -10.38 -1.94 -8.58
C GLY A 3 -10.73 -0.70 -7.75
N PRO A 4 -11.67 0.16 -8.24
CA PRO A 4 -12.10 1.30 -7.47
C PRO A 4 -12.92 0.86 -6.25
N THR A 5 -12.79 1.59 -5.16
CA THR A 5 -13.70 1.47 -4.02
C THR A 5 -15.03 2.13 -4.33
N PHE A 6 -16.09 1.81 -3.57
CA PHE A 6 -17.39 2.49 -3.71
C PHE A 6 -17.27 4.01 -3.64
N ALA A 7 -16.41 4.54 -2.76
CA ALA A 7 -16.21 5.97 -2.60
C ALA A 7 -15.58 6.64 -3.84
N SER A 8 -14.83 5.89 -4.65
CA SER A 8 -14.15 6.41 -5.85
C SER A 8 -14.93 6.21 -7.15
N LEU A 9 -16.06 5.51 -7.13
CA LEU A 9 -16.89 5.29 -8.32
C LEU A 9 -17.53 6.57 -8.88
N SER A 10 -17.67 7.62 -8.07
CA SER A 10 -18.26 8.90 -8.50
C SER A 10 -17.33 9.70 -9.43
N ASP A 11 -16.02 9.49 -9.38
CA ASP A 11 -15.05 10.11 -10.27
C ASP A 11 -13.91 9.15 -10.58
N LEU A 12 -14.00 8.49 -11.73
CA LEU A 12 -13.01 7.52 -12.18
C LEU A 12 -11.70 8.16 -12.69
N ARG A 13 -11.66 9.47 -12.95
CA ARG A 13 -10.47 10.18 -13.43
C ARG A 13 -9.31 10.15 -12.44
N THR A 14 -9.61 9.91 -11.16
CA THR A 14 -8.60 9.76 -10.11
C THR A 14 -8.08 8.33 -9.97
N GLN A 15 -8.61 7.40 -10.76
CA GLN A 15 -8.27 5.98 -10.68
C GLN A 15 -7.24 5.58 -11.71
N ASN A 16 -6.47 4.56 -11.37
CA ASN A 16 -5.46 3.97 -12.24
C ASN A 16 -5.95 2.62 -12.77
N ALA A 17 -5.61 2.32 -14.01
CA ALA A 17 -5.78 0.99 -14.57
C ALA A 17 -4.44 0.49 -15.15
N ILE A 18 -4.15 -0.78 -14.95
CA ILE A 18 -2.93 -1.42 -15.44
C ILE A 18 -3.32 -2.44 -16.50
N ILE A 19 -2.70 -2.34 -17.65
CA ILE A 19 -2.75 -3.31 -18.75
C ILE A 19 -1.45 -4.13 -18.71
N ILE A 20 -1.59 -5.44 -18.70
CA ILE A 20 -0.43 -6.33 -18.74
C ILE A 20 0.02 -6.48 -20.20
N GLU A 21 1.31 -6.27 -20.45
CA GLU A 21 1.89 -6.27 -21.80
C GLU A 21 1.78 -7.65 -22.49
N GLU A 22 1.86 -8.72 -21.72
CA GLU A 22 1.76 -10.10 -22.20
C GLU A 22 0.32 -10.57 -22.50
N SER A 23 -0.69 -9.72 -22.24
CA SER A 23 -2.09 -10.02 -22.56
C SER A 23 -2.32 -10.06 -24.08
N ASP A 24 -3.39 -10.76 -24.49
CA ASP A 24 -3.74 -10.83 -25.92
C ASP A 24 -4.04 -9.44 -26.53
N CYS A 25 -3.75 -9.31 -27.84
CA CYS A 25 -3.85 -8.01 -28.53
C CYS A 25 -5.27 -7.43 -28.58
N LEU A 26 -6.30 -8.31 -28.71
CA LEU A 26 -7.69 -7.86 -28.84
C LEU A 26 -8.21 -7.38 -27.49
N GLY A 27 -7.95 -8.15 -26.42
CA GLY A 27 -8.30 -7.79 -25.07
C GLY A 27 -7.62 -6.50 -24.63
N LYS A 28 -6.32 -6.33 -24.92
CA LYS A 28 -5.60 -5.08 -24.65
C LYS A 28 -6.23 -3.88 -25.33
N ALA A 29 -6.51 -3.99 -26.63
CA ALA A 29 -7.12 -2.90 -27.39
C ALA A 29 -8.48 -2.51 -26.82
N PHE A 30 -9.35 -3.50 -26.57
CA PHE A 30 -10.67 -3.27 -26.00
C PHE A 30 -10.60 -2.57 -24.63
N PHE A 31 -9.78 -3.07 -23.70
CA PHE A 31 -9.71 -2.47 -22.37
C PHE A 31 -9.00 -1.12 -22.36
N LYS A 32 -8.01 -0.87 -23.25
CA LYS A 32 -7.44 0.46 -23.41
C LYS A 32 -8.49 1.47 -23.88
N ASP A 33 -9.28 1.14 -24.87
CA ASP A 33 -10.35 2.01 -25.37
C ASP A 33 -11.40 2.28 -24.29
N LEU A 34 -11.82 1.22 -23.57
CA LEU A 34 -12.78 1.34 -22.46
C LEU A 34 -12.26 2.27 -21.36
N TYR A 35 -11.05 2.02 -20.86
CA TYR A 35 -10.49 2.80 -19.75
C TYR A 35 -10.19 4.25 -20.16
N ASN A 36 -9.75 4.48 -21.40
CA ASN A 36 -9.60 5.84 -21.96
C ASN A 36 -10.95 6.56 -22.03
N SER A 37 -12.02 5.88 -22.45
CA SER A 37 -13.38 6.47 -22.48
C SER A 37 -13.89 6.86 -21.09
N LEU A 38 -13.42 6.18 -20.05
CA LEU A 38 -13.71 6.45 -18.64
C LEU A 38 -12.72 7.46 -18.01
N HIS A 39 -11.77 7.96 -18.80
CA HIS A 39 -10.74 8.91 -18.37
C HIS A 39 -9.84 8.42 -17.21
N LEU A 40 -9.58 7.11 -17.14
CA LEU A 40 -8.63 6.56 -16.19
C LEU A 40 -7.18 6.85 -16.59
N SER A 41 -6.28 6.92 -15.62
CA SER A 41 -4.85 6.91 -15.87
C SER A 41 -4.40 5.50 -16.22
N LEU A 42 -3.89 5.28 -17.44
CA LEU A 42 -3.46 3.98 -17.92
C LEU A 42 -1.95 3.81 -17.76
N PHE A 43 -1.56 2.63 -17.28
CA PHE A 43 -0.18 2.17 -17.20
C PHE A 43 -0.07 0.80 -17.89
N GLU A 44 1.06 0.56 -18.55
CA GLU A 44 1.37 -0.73 -19.18
C GLU A 44 2.56 -1.33 -18.42
N TYR A 45 2.39 -2.53 -17.90
CA TYR A 45 3.42 -3.26 -17.15
C TYR A 45 3.54 -4.68 -17.68
N THR A 46 4.75 -5.20 -17.67
CA THR A 46 4.97 -6.65 -17.71
C THR A 46 4.44 -7.30 -16.44
N PHE A 47 4.21 -8.62 -16.44
CA PHE A 47 3.85 -9.34 -15.20
C PHE A 47 4.86 -9.08 -14.07
N LYS A 48 6.15 -9.05 -14.40
CA LYS A 48 7.20 -8.81 -13.42
C LYS A 48 7.09 -7.42 -12.79
N GLU A 49 6.96 -6.38 -13.61
CA GLU A 49 6.81 -5.00 -13.13
C GLU A 49 5.53 -4.81 -12.31
N HIS A 50 4.44 -5.47 -12.73
CA HIS A 50 3.21 -5.51 -11.96
C HIS A 50 3.43 -6.10 -10.57
N ASP A 51 4.05 -7.28 -10.48
CA ASP A 51 4.26 -7.97 -9.21
C ASP A 51 5.21 -7.20 -8.28
N GLU A 52 6.27 -6.60 -8.83
CA GLU A 52 7.18 -5.74 -8.08
C GLU A 52 6.46 -4.48 -7.55
N THR A 53 5.64 -3.85 -8.39
CA THR A 53 4.86 -2.66 -8.02
C THR A 53 3.80 -3.00 -6.97
N MET A 54 3.08 -4.12 -7.13
CA MET A 54 2.06 -4.54 -6.16
C MET A 54 2.68 -4.92 -4.81
N ALA A 55 3.85 -5.55 -4.80
CA ALA A 55 4.57 -5.81 -3.56
C ALA A 55 4.93 -4.50 -2.83
N TYR A 56 5.35 -3.48 -3.55
CA TYR A 56 5.64 -2.17 -2.95
C TYR A 56 4.35 -1.45 -2.50
N CYS A 57 3.38 -1.31 -3.39
CA CYS A 57 2.19 -0.48 -3.16
C CYS A 57 1.15 -1.11 -2.23
N LEU A 58 1.11 -2.44 -2.13
CA LEU A 58 0.12 -3.16 -1.32
C LEU A 58 0.75 -3.87 -0.13
N SER A 59 1.85 -4.62 -0.31
CA SER A 59 2.39 -5.42 0.79
C SER A 59 2.95 -4.55 1.92
N ILE A 60 3.57 -3.39 1.61
CA ILE A 60 4.04 -2.45 2.63
C ILE A 60 2.88 -1.94 3.50
N PRO A 61 1.85 -1.28 2.95
CA PRO A 61 0.75 -0.77 3.76
C PRO A 61 -0.07 -1.87 4.45
N PHE A 62 -0.33 -2.99 3.78
CA PHE A 62 -1.05 -4.12 4.39
C PHE A 62 -0.28 -4.70 5.57
N ALA A 63 1.01 -5.03 5.40
CA ALA A 63 1.82 -5.59 6.47
C ALA A 63 1.98 -4.63 7.65
N SER A 64 2.21 -3.34 7.38
CA SER A 64 2.31 -2.31 8.42
C SER A 64 1.00 -2.17 9.21
N THR A 65 -0.14 -2.19 8.51
CA THR A 65 -1.47 -2.11 9.12
C THR A 65 -1.79 -3.36 9.95
N LEU A 66 -1.50 -4.55 9.44
CA LEU A 66 -1.71 -5.81 10.17
C LEU A 66 -0.80 -5.90 11.40
N ALA A 67 0.47 -5.49 11.30
CA ALA A 67 1.38 -5.42 12.43
C ALA A 67 0.85 -4.45 13.51
N PHE A 68 0.38 -3.27 13.11
CA PHE A 68 -0.26 -2.32 14.01
C PHE A 68 -1.52 -2.92 14.66
N ALA A 69 -2.43 -3.49 13.87
CA ALA A 69 -3.67 -4.08 14.36
C ALA A 69 -3.43 -5.22 15.36
N SER A 70 -2.37 -6.04 15.12
CA SER A 70 -2.04 -7.18 15.99
C SER A 70 -1.59 -6.79 17.40
N VAL A 71 -1.10 -5.56 17.58
CA VAL A 71 -0.66 -5.03 18.89
C VAL A 71 -1.66 -4.05 19.51
N MET A 72 -2.73 -3.73 18.80
CA MET A 72 -3.77 -2.83 19.32
C MET A 72 -4.51 -3.45 20.50
N LYS A 73 -4.93 -2.57 21.43
CA LYS A 73 -5.84 -2.90 22.52
C LYS A 73 -6.91 -1.83 22.59
N HIS A 74 -8.08 -2.21 23.09
CA HIS A 74 -9.18 -1.26 23.30
C HIS A 74 -8.73 -0.06 24.14
N GLN A 75 -9.15 1.14 23.71
CA GLN A 75 -8.89 2.40 24.41
C GLN A 75 -10.21 3.18 24.57
N ASP A 76 -10.52 3.58 25.77
CA ASP A 76 -11.74 4.36 26.08
C ASP A 76 -11.65 5.79 25.51
N ALA A 77 -10.45 6.36 25.45
CA ALA A 77 -10.21 7.72 24.97
C ALA A 77 -9.09 7.78 23.90
N PRO A 78 -9.29 7.16 22.74
CA PRO A 78 -8.27 7.16 21.67
C PRO A 78 -8.06 8.55 21.07
N GLY A 79 -6.79 8.94 20.93
CA GLY A 79 -6.42 10.18 20.24
C GLY A 79 -6.70 10.12 18.73
N THR A 80 -6.65 11.28 18.07
CA THR A 80 -6.99 11.42 16.63
C THR A 80 -6.15 10.52 15.73
N THR A 81 -4.84 10.45 15.97
CA THR A 81 -3.93 9.60 15.17
C THR A 81 -4.30 8.12 15.30
N PHE A 82 -4.56 7.67 16.53
CA PHE A 82 -4.95 6.28 16.80
C PHE A 82 -6.26 5.92 16.07
N LYS A 83 -7.29 6.80 16.14
CA LYS A 83 -8.57 6.63 15.43
C LYS A 83 -8.39 6.48 13.92
N ARG A 84 -7.51 7.30 13.32
CA ARG A 84 -7.21 7.21 11.88
C ARG A 84 -6.56 5.88 11.50
N HIS A 85 -5.60 5.41 12.30
CA HIS A 85 -4.97 4.10 12.08
C HIS A 85 -5.97 2.94 12.28
N MET A 86 -6.88 3.05 13.26
CA MET A 86 -7.97 2.09 13.41
C MET A 86 -8.85 2.00 12.17
N ALA A 87 -9.29 3.14 11.63
CA ALA A 87 -10.13 3.17 10.44
C ALA A 87 -9.44 2.52 9.22
N ILE A 88 -8.12 2.73 9.07
CA ILE A 88 -7.33 2.06 8.03
C ILE A 88 -7.30 0.55 8.30
N ALA A 89 -7.07 0.13 9.55
CA ALA A 89 -7.02 -1.29 9.93
C ALA A 89 -8.38 -1.99 9.72
N GLU A 90 -9.48 -1.34 10.07
CA GLU A 90 -10.84 -1.82 9.81
C GLU A 90 -11.07 -2.00 8.30
N GLY A 91 -10.64 -1.06 7.46
CA GLY A 91 -10.71 -1.17 6.01
C GLY A 91 -9.93 -2.38 5.48
N VAL A 92 -8.67 -2.53 5.87
CA VAL A 92 -7.83 -3.67 5.43
C VAL A 92 -8.42 -5.00 5.91
N LEU A 93 -8.86 -5.09 7.17
CA LEU A 93 -9.39 -6.33 7.75
C LEU A 93 -10.82 -6.66 7.29
N SER A 94 -11.50 -5.75 6.60
CA SER A 94 -12.79 -6.02 5.96
C SER A 94 -12.67 -6.68 4.59
N GLU A 95 -11.45 -6.72 4.02
CA GLU A 95 -11.19 -7.42 2.77
C GLU A 95 -11.26 -8.94 2.96
N ASP A 96 -11.45 -9.66 1.86
CA ASP A 96 -11.46 -11.11 1.87
C ASP A 96 -10.09 -11.67 2.29
N ASN A 97 -10.12 -12.69 3.16
CA ASN A 97 -8.89 -13.31 3.68
C ASN A 97 -7.99 -13.88 2.59
N PHE A 98 -8.57 -14.42 1.50
CA PHE A 98 -7.80 -14.92 0.38
C PHE A 98 -7.08 -13.77 -0.33
N LEU A 99 -7.77 -12.64 -0.57
CA LEU A 99 -7.18 -11.46 -1.18
C LEU A 99 -6.01 -10.91 -0.34
N ILE A 100 -6.19 -10.77 0.99
CA ILE A 100 -5.13 -10.33 1.89
C ILE A 100 -3.93 -11.27 1.79
N SER A 101 -4.19 -12.58 1.79
CA SER A 101 -3.13 -13.60 1.72
C SER A 101 -2.37 -13.52 0.40
N GLU A 102 -3.06 -13.44 -0.73
CA GLU A 102 -2.43 -13.33 -2.07
C GLU A 102 -1.57 -12.07 -2.21
N ILE A 103 -2.03 -10.93 -1.68
CA ILE A 103 -1.23 -9.70 -1.64
C ILE A 103 0.07 -9.92 -0.86
N LEU A 104 -0.01 -10.55 0.32
CA LEU A 104 1.15 -10.75 1.18
C LEU A 104 2.05 -11.91 0.74
N PHE A 105 1.51 -12.89 0.02
CA PHE A 105 2.27 -14.01 -0.54
C PHE A 105 2.93 -13.69 -1.89
N ASN A 106 2.79 -12.47 -2.38
CA ASN A 106 3.55 -12.02 -3.55
C ASN A 106 5.05 -12.31 -3.34
N PRO A 107 5.75 -12.89 -4.33
CA PRO A 107 7.17 -13.29 -4.21
C PRO A 107 8.11 -12.17 -3.74
N ASN A 108 7.77 -10.91 -4.03
CA ASN A 108 8.57 -9.75 -3.65
C ASN A 108 8.22 -9.17 -2.28
N SER A 109 7.15 -9.66 -1.61
CA SER A 109 6.68 -9.11 -0.33
C SER A 109 7.69 -9.27 0.79
N THR A 110 8.38 -10.39 0.88
CA THR A 110 9.38 -10.63 1.93
C THR A 110 10.51 -9.59 1.91
N LYS A 111 10.92 -9.14 0.73
CA LYS A 111 11.91 -8.06 0.56
C LYS A 111 11.37 -6.73 1.11
N GLN A 112 10.10 -6.41 0.85
CA GLN A 112 9.47 -5.19 1.35
C GLN A 112 9.30 -5.23 2.87
N LEU A 113 8.90 -6.38 3.43
CA LEU A 113 8.78 -6.56 4.88
C LEU A 113 10.14 -6.40 5.59
N ALA A 114 11.22 -6.91 4.99
CA ALA A 114 12.56 -6.74 5.55
C ALA A 114 12.95 -5.26 5.67
N LEU A 115 12.59 -4.42 4.68
CA LEU A 115 12.83 -2.97 4.74
C LEU A 115 12.04 -2.31 5.88
N ILE A 116 10.79 -2.72 6.12
CA ILE A 116 10.00 -2.20 7.25
C ILE A 116 10.62 -2.62 8.58
N GLN A 117 11.04 -3.87 8.71
CA GLN A 117 11.69 -4.36 9.92
C GLN A 117 12.97 -3.58 10.24
N GLU A 118 13.80 -3.32 9.23
CA GLU A 118 15.02 -2.52 9.36
C GLU A 118 14.70 -1.09 9.86
N GLN A 119 13.70 -0.43 9.26
CA GLN A 119 13.31 0.91 9.67
C GLN A 119 12.69 0.95 11.07
N LEU A 120 11.93 -0.07 11.47
CA LEU A 120 11.42 -0.20 12.83
C LEU A 120 12.54 -0.43 13.84
N ALA A 121 13.54 -1.24 13.51
CA ALA A 121 14.70 -1.48 14.37
C ALA A 121 15.53 -0.19 14.55
N GLU A 122 15.77 0.55 13.48
CA GLU A 122 16.46 1.84 13.52
C GLU A 122 15.70 2.83 14.41
N LEU A 123 14.39 2.97 14.22
CA LEU A 123 13.54 3.84 15.03
C LEU A 123 13.56 3.43 16.51
N GLN A 124 13.53 2.14 16.79
CA GLN A 124 13.60 1.61 18.16
C GLN A 124 14.90 2.01 18.87
N GLU A 125 16.05 1.92 18.18
CA GLU A 125 17.34 2.32 18.73
C GLU A 125 17.42 3.84 18.97
N ILE A 126 16.89 4.66 18.05
CA ILE A 126 16.80 6.12 18.21
C ILE A 126 15.97 6.47 19.45
N VAL A 127 14.80 5.86 19.61
CA VAL A 127 13.90 6.09 20.76
C VAL A 127 14.57 5.67 22.07
N LYS A 128 15.24 4.52 22.09
CA LYS A 128 15.95 3.98 23.24
C LYS A 128 17.13 4.86 23.67
N SER A 129 17.91 5.35 22.71
CA SER A 129 19.06 6.23 22.98
C SER A 129 18.64 7.67 23.27
N LYS A 130 17.39 8.07 22.94
CA LYS A 130 16.89 9.46 22.99
C LYS A 130 17.76 10.44 22.19
N ASP A 131 18.36 9.95 21.10
CA ASP A 131 19.21 10.72 20.21
C ASP A 131 18.37 11.65 19.35
N TYR A 132 18.36 12.94 19.70
CA TYR A 132 17.52 13.93 19.03
C TYR A 132 18.00 14.23 17.61
N ASP A 133 19.31 14.27 17.38
CA ASP A 133 19.86 14.57 16.05
C ASP A 133 19.58 13.44 15.06
N ARG A 134 19.73 12.18 15.50
CA ARG A 134 19.32 11.03 14.70
C ARG A 134 17.81 11.01 14.45
N MET A 135 16.99 11.41 15.43
CA MET A 135 15.54 11.51 15.24
C MET A 135 15.19 12.55 14.17
N LEU A 136 15.83 13.72 14.17
CA LEU A 136 15.61 14.73 13.14
C LEU A 136 15.97 14.21 11.74
N ALA A 137 17.13 13.57 11.60
CA ALA A 137 17.56 12.98 10.34
C ALA A 137 16.58 11.91 9.83
N TYR A 138 16.10 11.04 10.73
CA TYR A 138 15.10 10.02 10.41
C TYR A 138 13.78 10.64 9.93
N LEU A 139 13.29 11.67 10.61
CA LEU A 139 12.07 12.38 10.23
C LEU A 139 12.21 13.10 8.87
N ASP A 140 13.37 13.70 8.60
CA ASP A 140 13.63 14.39 7.34
C ASP A 140 13.67 13.40 6.16
N LYS A 141 14.32 12.25 6.35
CA LYS A 141 14.26 11.13 5.39
C LYS A 141 12.81 10.72 5.08
N ALA A 142 12.00 10.52 6.13
CA ALA A 142 10.60 10.14 5.96
C ALA A 142 9.78 11.22 5.24
N ARG A 143 10.01 12.50 5.53
CA ARG A 143 9.36 13.63 4.85
C ARG A 143 9.69 13.70 3.36
N VAL A 144 10.91 13.35 2.98
CA VAL A 144 11.32 13.29 1.55
C VAL A 144 10.57 12.19 0.83
N ASN A 145 10.40 11.03 1.46
CA ASN A 145 9.75 9.87 0.84
C ASN A 145 8.25 10.03 0.58
N ILE A 146 7.57 10.98 1.22
CA ILE A 146 6.12 11.21 1.06
C ILE A 146 5.78 12.43 0.18
N LYS A 147 6.78 13.06 -0.43
CA LYS A 147 6.60 14.15 -1.41
C LYS A 147 6.54 13.62 -2.83
#